data_4849fa661c25b62ab7720b7812ed49cb
#
_entry.id   4849fa661c25b62ab7720b7812ed49cb
#
_cell.length_a   1.000
_cell.length_b   1.000
_cell.length_c   1.000
_cell.angle_alpha   90.00
_cell.angle_beta   90.00
_cell.angle_gamma   90.00
#
_symmetry.space_group_name_H-M   'P 1'
#
loop_
_entity.id
_entity.type
_entity.pdbx_description
1 polymer ?
#
loop_
_entity_poly.entity_id
_entity_poly.type
_entity_poly.pdbx_seq_one_letter_code
_entity_poly.pdbx_strand_id
1 'polypeptide(L)'
;MNSSIYLGGGCFWCIESVFKKVNGITFTSPGYMGGKSDNPTYEEVCEGYTNHVEVVELHYDQTIDLNQILNIFFTVHDPTSINRQGADVGTQYRSAIFCKPEERSGIVNFIQELESKGIFKDKIVTEVNDIQKFFVAED
;
A
#
# COMPACT_ATOMS: atom_id res chain seq x y z
N MET A 1 19.92 7.58 6.65
CA MET A 1 19.70 6.41 5.79
C MET A 1 18.24 6.36 5.39
N ASN A 2 17.97 6.26 4.09
CA ASN A 2 16.58 6.23 3.63
C ASN A 2 16.07 4.79 3.55
N SER A 3 14.84 4.61 3.96
CA SER A 3 14.13 3.34 3.84
C SER A 3 13.00 3.47 2.82
N SER A 4 12.50 2.35 2.35
CA SER A 4 11.41 2.34 1.38
C SER A 4 10.37 1.29 1.73
N ILE A 5 9.12 1.58 1.34
CA ILE A 5 8.00 0.67 1.48
C ILE A 5 6.98 0.98 0.37
N TYR A 6 6.18 -0.01 0.00
CA TYR A 6 5.16 0.15 -1.04
C TYR A 6 3.80 -0.13 -0.43
N LEU A 7 2.87 0.82 -0.59
CA LEU A 7 1.55 0.75 0.03
C LEU A 7 0.44 0.82 -1.02
N GLY A 8 -0.50 -0.11 -0.95
CA GLY A 8 -1.68 -0.15 -1.83
C GLY A 8 -2.97 -0.17 -1.02
N GLY A 9 -3.92 0.67 -1.38
CA GLY A 9 -5.21 0.74 -0.69
C GLY A 9 -6.13 1.69 -1.44
N GLY A 10 -6.61 1.25 -2.60
CA GLY A 10 -7.44 2.06 -3.47
C GLY A 10 -6.63 2.83 -4.50
N CYS A 11 -7.10 4.01 -4.86
CA CYS A 11 -6.46 4.85 -5.86
C CYS A 11 -5.08 5.33 -5.38
N PHE A 12 -4.03 5.02 -6.13
CA PHE A 12 -2.67 5.41 -5.73
C PHE A 12 -2.48 6.93 -5.73
N TRP A 13 -3.20 7.66 -6.55
CA TRP A 13 -3.14 9.12 -6.54
C TRP A 13 -3.61 9.70 -5.19
N CYS A 14 -4.61 9.07 -4.60
CA CYS A 14 -5.17 9.50 -3.31
C CYS A 14 -4.17 9.24 -2.18
N ILE A 15 -3.55 8.08 -2.17
CA ILE A 15 -2.56 7.72 -1.16
C ILE A 15 -1.32 8.61 -1.30
N GLU A 16 -0.84 8.79 -2.52
CA GLU A 16 0.31 9.64 -2.77
C GLU A 16 0.08 11.07 -2.28
N SER A 17 -1.11 11.60 -2.55
CA SER A 17 -1.47 12.97 -2.14
C SER A 17 -1.34 13.17 -0.63
N VAL A 18 -1.73 12.18 0.15
CA VAL A 18 -1.61 12.24 1.61
C VAL A 18 -0.14 12.21 2.03
N PHE A 19 0.62 11.24 1.55
CA PHE A 19 1.99 11.02 2.01
C PHE A 19 2.96 12.12 1.55
N LYS A 20 2.71 12.77 0.43
CA LYS A 20 3.52 13.91 -0.02
C LYS A 20 3.59 15.04 1.01
N LYS A 21 2.59 15.14 1.88
CA LYS A 21 2.49 16.20 2.89
C LYS A 21 3.07 15.81 4.23
N VAL A 22 3.57 14.58 4.36
CA VAL A 22 4.06 14.05 5.64
C VAL A 22 5.56 14.31 5.78
N ASN A 23 5.96 14.93 6.89
CA ASN A 23 7.37 15.16 7.20
C ASN A 23 8.09 13.83 7.34
N GLY A 24 9.25 13.73 6.70
CA GLY A 24 10.04 12.51 6.71
C GLY A 24 9.86 11.65 5.46
N ILE A 25 8.81 11.89 4.69
CA ILE A 25 8.64 11.25 3.38
C ILE A 25 9.45 12.06 2.37
N THR A 26 10.49 11.44 1.80
CA THR A 26 11.45 12.12 0.92
C THR A 26 11.18 11.94 -0.55
N PHE A 27 10.41 10.91 -0.91
CA PHE A 27 10.09 10.61 -2.30
C PHE A 27 8.83 9.75 -2.38
N THR A 28 7.98 10.01 -3.38
CA THR A 28 6.81 9.19 -3.67
C THR A 28 6.72 8.92 -5.17
N SER A 29 6.25 7.73 -5.54
CA SER A 29 6.00 7.39 -6.94
C SER A 29 4.84 6.39 -7.04
N PRO A 30 3.82 6.67 -7.84
CA PRO A 30 2.74 5.69 -8.04
C PRO A 30 3.16 4.64 -9.05
N GLY A 31 2.63 3.43 -8.90
CA GLY A 31 2.93 2.34 -9.82
C GLY A 31 2.21 1.07 -9.49
N TYR A 32 2.73 -0.05 -9.98
CA TYR A 32 2.10 -1.37 -9.87
C TYR A 32 3.09 -2.39 -9.36
N MET A 33 2.59 -3.32 -8.54
CA MET A 33 3.40 -4.40 -7.98
C MET A 33 2.52 -5.62 -7.66
N GLY A 34 3.15 -6.78 -7.66
CA GLY A 34 2.51 -8.02 -7.19
C GLY A 34 1.72 -8.80 -8.23
N GLY A 35 1.67 -8.32 -9.46
CA GLY A 35 0.93 -8.98 -10.53
C GLY A 35 1.77 -9.89 -11.40
N LYS A 36 1.18 -10.31 -12.52
CA LYS A 36 1.73 -11.35 -13.39
C LYS A 36 2.42 -10.84 -14.65
N SER A 37 2.20 -9.58 -15.02
CA SER A 37 2.73 -9.04 -16.27
C SER A 37 3.83 -8.03 -16.01
N ASP A 38 4.76 -7.93 -16.97
CA ASP A 38 5.79 -6.89 -16.95
C ASP A 38 5.30 -5.65 -17.67
N ASN A 39 5.71 -4.47 -17.18
CA ASN A 39 5.38 -3.18 -17.78
C ASN A 39 3.88 -3.03 -18.11
N PRO A 40 2.99 -3.27 -17.12
CA PRO A 40 1.57 -3.17 -17.37
C PRO A 40 1.16 -1.73 -17.68
N THR A 41 0.14 -1.56 -18.52
CA THR A 41 -0.48 -0.25 -18.70
C THR A 41 -1.60 -0.08 -17.68
N TYR A 42 -2.01 1.18 -17.46
CA TYR A 42 -3.14 1.45 -16.59
C TYR A 42 -4.41 0.70 -17.04
N GLU A 43 -4.65 0.68 -18.36
CA GLU A 43 -5.81 -0.04 -18.92
C GLU A 43 -5.76 -1.54 -18.61
N GLU A 44 -4.59 -2.18 -18.77
CA GLU A 44 -4.41 -3.59 -18.47
C GLU A 44 -4.68 -3.89 -17.00
N VAL A 45 -4.21 -3.04 -16.10
CA VAL A 45 -4.45 -3.20 -14.65
C VAL A 45 -5.94 -3.04 -14.34
N CYS A 46 -6.59 -2.04 -14.95
CA CYS A 46 -8.02 -1.79 -14.73
C CYS A 46 -8.91 -2.93 -15.23
N GLU A 47 -8.46 -3.67 -16.24
CA GLU A 47 -9.19 -4.86 -16.73
C GLU A 47 -9.16 -6.01 -15.72
N GLY A 48 -8.24 -5.96 -14.73
CA GLY A 48 -8.22 -6.88 -13.60
C GLY A 48 -7.51 -8.20 -13.82
N TYR A 49 -7.02 -8.50 -15.01
CA TYR A 49 -6.39 -9.80 -15.28
C TYR A 49 -4.90 -9.84 -14.95
N THR A 50 -4.26 -8.70 -14.75
CA THR A 50 -2.83 -8.66 -14.40
C THR A 50 -2.58 -9.02 -12.94
N ASN A 51 -3.59 -8.88 -12.10
CA ASN A 51 -3.54 -9.05 -10.65
C ASN A 51 -2.54 -8.10 -9.95
N HIS A 52 -2.09 -7.04 -10.62
CA HIS A 52 -1.27 -6.00 -10.00
C HIS A 52 -2.09 -5.18 -9.02
N VAL A 53 -1.42 -4.69 -7.97
CA VAL A 53 -1.99 -3.71 -7.03
C VAL A 53 -1.49 -2.33 -7.44
N GLU A 54 -2.38 -1.34 -7.40
CA GLU A 54 -1.94 0.05 -7.46
C GLU A 54 -1.25 0.38 -6.15
N VAL A 55 0.02 0.73 -6.20
CA VAL A 55 0.82 1.03 -5.01
C VAL A 55 1.51 2.37 -5.15
N VAL A 56 1.91 2.93 -4.01
CA VAL A 56 2.79 4.10 -3.95
C VAL A 56 4.10 3.65 -3.35
N GLU A 57 5.18 3.90 -4.06
CA GLU A 57 6.52 3.74 -3.51
C GLU A 57 6.80 4.92 -2.60
N LEU A 58 7.14 4.65 -1.34
CA LEU A 58 7.50 5.68 -0.37
C LEU A 58 8.95 5.50 0.06
N HIS A 59 9.71 6.59 0.00
CA HIS A 59 11.03 6.65 0.64
C HIS A 59 10.91 7.56 1.85
N TYR A 60 11.50 7.16 2.96
CA TYR A 60 11.40 7.93 4.20
C TYR A 60 12.74 7.95 4.93
N ASP A 61 12.96 9.02 5.67
CA ASP A 61 14.15 9.21 6.48
C ASP A 61 13.83 8.92 7.95
N GLN A 62 14.80 9.19 8.82
CA GLN A 62 14.68 8.91 10.26
C GLN A 62 13.78 9.90 11.02
N THR A 63 13.24 10.92 10.34
CA THR A 63 12.27 11.84 10.94
C THR A 63 10.95 11.13 11.24
N ILE A 64 10.61 10.09 10.45
CA ILE A 64 9.39 9.30 10.62
C ILE A 64 9.76 7.82 10.70
N ASP A 65 9.08 7.07 11.55
CA ASP A 65 9.28 5.63 11.63
C ASP A 65 8.17 4.86 10.91
N LEU A 66 8.40 3.55 10.73
CA LEU A 66 7.47 2.70 10.01
C LEU A 66 6.10 2.64 10.70
N ASN A 67 6.06 2.62 12.03
CA ASN A 67 4.79 2.59 12.76
C ASN A 67 3.95 3.83 12.50
N GLN A 68 4.59 4.99 12.40
CA GLN A 68 3.88 6.24 12.06
C GLN A 68 3.33 6.21 10.64
N ILE A 69 4.08 5.64 9.70
CA ILE A 69 3.61 5.45 8.31
C ILE A 69 2.40 4.52 8.30
N LEU A 70 2.45 3.42 9.03
CA LEU A 70 1.36 2.45 9.11
C LEU A 70 0.11 3.08 9.75
N ASN A 71 0.27 3.90 10.78
CA ASN A 71 -0.85 4.61 11.38
C ASN A 71 -1.57 5.49 10.36
N ILE A 72 -0.82 6.22 9.55
CA ILE A 72 -1.40 7.05 8.49
C ILE A 72 -2.09 6.18 7.46
N PHE A 73 -1.43 5.13 7.00
CA PHE A 73 -1.97 4.23 5.98
C PHE A 73 -3.32 3.64 6.39
N PHE A 74 -3.41 3.13 7.61
CA PHE A 74 -4.65 2.52 8.11
C PHE A 74 -5.74 3.54 8.43
N THR A 75 -5.42 4.83 8.41
CA THR A 75 -6.40 5.91 8.58
C THR A 75 -6.99 6.35 7.24
N VAL A 76 -6.22 6.28 6.15
CA VAL A 76 -6.60 6.87 4.86
C VAL A 76 -7.32 5.91 3.91
N HIS A 77 -7.49 4.64 4.29
CA HIS A 77 -8.24 3.70 3.47
C HIS A 77 -8.96 2.70 4.38
N ASP A 78 -9.85 1.90 3.79
CA ASP A 78 -10.56 0.84 4.52
C ASP A 78 -9.80 -0.47 4.36
N PRO A 79 -9.08 -0.92 5.41
CA PRO A 79 -8.28 -2.15 5.31
C PRO A 79 -9.12 -3.43 5.46
N THR A 80 -10.43 -3.30 5.60
CA THR A 80 -11.35 -4.44 5.76
C THR A 80 -12.10 -4.78 4.48
N SER A 81 -12.01 -3.95 3.44
CA SER A 81 -12.67 -4.20 2.16
C SER A 81 -11.84 -5.12 1.28
N ILE A 82 -12.49 -6.14 0.72
CA ILE A 82 -11.83 -7.09 -0.18
C ILE A 82 -11.94 -6.59 -1.61
N ASN A 83 -10.78 -6.38 -2.27
CA ASN A 83 -10.69 -6.00 -3.68
C ASN A 83 -11.52 -4.77 -4.03
N ARG A 84 -11.61 -3.81 -3.09
CA ARG A 84 -12.31 -2.53 -3.36
C ARG A 84 -11.94 -1.48 -2.34
N GLN A 85 -12.12 -0.23 -2.74
CA GLN A 85 -12.08 0.92 -1.82
C GLN A 85 -13.20 1.87 -2.23
N GLY A 86 -14.21 1.99 -1.38
CA GLY A 86 -15.39 2.80 -1.68
C GLY A 86 -16.05 2.35 -2.97
N ALA A 87 -16.13 3.25 -3.95
CA ALA A 87 -16.72 2.98 -5.26
C ALA A 87 -15.75 2.31 -6.23
N ASP A 88 -14.45 2.30 -5.92
CA ASP A 88 -13.43 1.68 -6.78
C ASP A 88 -13.39 0.18 -6.52
N VAL A 89 -13.81 -0.61 -7.50
CA VAL A 89 -13.91 -2.08 -7.39
C VAL A 89 -12.91 -2.74 -8.33
N GLY A 90 -12.13 -3.68 -7.79
CA GLY A 90 -11.17 -4.46 -8.56
C GLY A 90 -10.00 -4.90 -7.71
N THR A 91 -9.30 -5.96 -8.15
CA THR A 91 -8.13 -6.50 -7.43
C THR A 91 -7.01 -5.47 -7.30
N GLN A 92 -6.91 -4.53 -8.23
CA GLN A 92 -5.90 -3.46 -8.19
C GLN A 92 -6.09 -2.51 -7.01
N TYR A 93 -7.27 -2.45 -6.43
CA TYR A 93 -7.60 -1.54 -5.32
C TYR A 93 -7.54 -2.21 -3.96
N ARG A 94 -7.07 -3.45 -3.89
CA ARG A 94 -7.00 -4.17 -2.62
C ARG A 94 -5.95 -3.58 -1.68
N SER A 95 -6.16 -3.75 -0.39
CA SER A 95 -5.23 -3.29 0.64
C SER A 95 -4.01 -4.21 0.68
N ALA A 96 -2.82 -3.65 0.52
CA ALA A 96 -1.60 -4.43 0.49
C ALA A 96 -0.39 -3.60 0.93
N ILE A 97 0.55 -4.27 1.58
CA ILE A 97 1.85 -3.70 1.96
C ILE A 97 2.92 -4.61 1.37
N PHE A 98 3.88 -4.01 0.66
CA PHE A 98 5.05 -4.73 0.17
C PHE A 98 6.27 -4.19 0.92
N CYS A 99 6.97 -5.06 1.62
CA CYS A 99 8.03 -4.67 2.54
C CYS A 99 9.24 -5.61 2.43
N LYS A 100 10.34 -5.22 3.07
CA LYS A 100 11.50 -6.09 3.19
C LYS A 100 11.17 -7.26 4.12
N PRO A 101 11.77 -8.44 3.89
CA PRO A 101 11.49 -9.63 4.74
C PRO A 101 11.68 -9.37 6.24
N GLU A 102 12.70 -8.59 6.61
CA GLU A 102 12.98 -8.28 8.01
C GLU A 102 11.95 -7.36 8.67
N GLU A 103 11.12 -6.68 7.87
CA GLU A 103 10.07 -5.79 8.38
C GLU A 103 8.73 -6.50 8.57
N ARG A 104 8.57 -7.67 7.95
CA ARG A 104 7.28 -8.37 7.88
C ARG A 104 6.67 -8.66 9.24
N SER A 105 7.45 -9.22 10.16
CA SER A 105 6.92 -9.60 11.48
C SER A 105 6.43 -8.39 12.27
N GLY A 106 7.15 -7.27 12.19
CA GLY A 106 6.74 -6.04 12.85
C GLY A 106 5.44 -5.48 12.29
N ILE A 107 5.26 -5.56 10.97
CA ILE A 107 4.04 -5.09 10.32
C ILE A 107 2.86 -6.00 10.68
N VAL A 108 3.05 -7.31 10.66
CA VAL A 108 2.01 -8.27 11.05
C VAL A 108 1.58 -8.02 12.50
N ASN A 109 2.54 -7.82 13.40
CA ASN A 109 2.24 -7.50 14.79
C ASN A 109 1.45 -6.20 14.94
N PHE A 110 1.81 -5.17 14.16
CA PHE A 110 1.09 -3.90 14.14
C PHE A 110 -0.37 -4.10 13.76
N ILE A 111 -0.63 -4.91 12.72
CA ILE A 111 -1.98 -5.20 12.26
C ILE A 111 -2.77 -5.95 13.34
N GLN A 112 -2.15 -6.93 13.99
CA GLN A 112 -2.80 -7.70 15.06
C GLN A 112 -3.17 -6.81 16.25
N GLU A 113 -2.30 -5.90 16.65
CA GLU A 113 -2.59 -4.95 17.71
C GLU A 113 -3.73 -4.01 17.31
N LEU A 114 -3.74 -3.56 16.06
CA LEU A 114 -4.78 -2.68 15.55
C LEU A 114 -6.15 -3.38 15.58
N GLU A 115 -6.19 -4.65 15.17
CA GLU A 115 -7.42 -5.45 15.24
C GLU A 115 -7.89 -5.64 16.70
N SER A 116 -6.95 -5.84 17.62
CA SER A 116 -7.29 -6.06 19.03
C SER A 116 -7.92 -4.84 19.70
N LYS A 117 -7.69 -3.64 19.14
CA LYS A 117 -8.30 -2.41 19.67
C LYS A 117 -9.77 -2.25 19.31
N GLY A 118 -10.29 -3.07 18.40
CA GLY A 118 -11.70 -3.04 18.00
C GLY A 118 -12.13 -1.80 17.27
N ILE A 119 -11.19 -1.08 16.64
CA ILE A 119 -11.48 0.15 15.88
C ILE A 119 -12.28 -0.17 14.62
N PHE A 120 -11.96 -1.28 13.96
CA PHE A 120 -12.65 -1.72 12.75
C PHE A 120 -13.70 -2.75 13.10
N LYS A 121 -14.88 -2.64 12.47
CA LYS A 121 -15.98 -3.55 12.70
C LYS A 121 -15.67 -4.94 12.11
N ASP A 122 -14.99 -4.98 10.97
CA ASP A 122 -14.65 -6.22 10.28
C ASP A 122 -13.15 -6.50 10.38
N LYS A 123 -12.77 -7.72 10.03
CA LYS A 123 -11.37 -8.14 10.05
C LYS A 123 -10.54 -7.37 9.02
N ILE A 124 -9.33 -7.00 9.39
CA ILE A 124 -8.37 -6.40 8.47
C ILE A 124 -7.90 -7.46 7.48
N VAL A 125 -8.00 -7.16 6.19
CA VAL A 125 -7.64 -8.08 5.09
C VAL A 125 -6.38 -7.63 4.33
N THR A 126 -5.65 -6.67 4.87
CA THR A 126 -4.42 -6.15 4.26
C THR A 126 -3.40 -7.27 4.04
N GLU A 127 -2.94 -7.43 2.80
CA GLU A 127 -1.87 -8.38 2.47
C GLU A 127 -0.53 -7.80 2.91
N VAL A 128 0.34 -8.65 3.46
CA VAL A 128 1.71 -8.27 3.78
C VAL A 128 2.63 -9.16 2.97
N ASN A 129 3.27 -8.59 1.97
CA ASN A 129 4.06 -9.32 0.98
C ASN A 129 5.48 -8.80 0.91
N ASP A 130 6.39 -9.65 0.40
CA ASP A 130 7.75 -9.22 0.09
C ASP A 130 7.73 -8.28 -1.11
N ILE A 131 8.69 -7.35 -1.16
CA ILE A 131 8.84 -6.42 -2.28
C ILE A 131 9.13 -7.22 -3.55
N GLN A 132 8.41 -6.88 -4.62
CA GLN A 132 8.57 -7.48 -5.93
C GLN A 132 8.96 -6.39 -6.93
N LYS A 133 8.95 -6.71 -8.21
CA LYS A 133 9.29 -5.75 -9.24
C LYS A 133 8.24 -4.65 -9.32
N PHE A 134 8.71 -3.41 -9.27
CA PHE A 134 7.85 -2.21 -9.30
C PHE A 134 7.85 -1.62 -10.72
N PHE A 135 6.65 -1.34 -11.21
CA PHE A 135 6.48 -0.71 -12.50
C PHE A 135 5.86 0.67 -12.29
N VAL A 136 6.61 1.72 -12.64
CA VAL A 136 6.14 3.09 -12.48
C VAL A 136 4.90 3.32 -13.34
N ALA A 137 3.88 3.99 -12.78
CA ALA A 137 2.67 4.29 -13.52
C ALA A 137 2.95 5.28 -14.65
N GLU A 138 2.27 5.09 -15.76
CA GLU A 138 2.31 6.01 -16.87
C GLU A 138 1.55 7.32 -16.54
N ASP A 139 1.95 8.38 -17.15
CA ASP A 139 1.30 9.69 -16.96
C ASP A 139 -0.11 9.73 -17.59
#